data_acb4209412f793432b87d35169816ba4
#
_entry.id   acb4209412f793432b87d35169816ba4
#
_cell.length_a   1.000
_cell.length_b   1.000
_cell.length_c   1.000
_cell.angle_alpha   90.00
_cell.angle_beta   90.00
_cell.angle_gamma   90.00
#
_symmetry.space_group_name_H-M   'P 1'
#
loop_
_entity.id
_entity.type
_entity.pdbx_description
1 polymer ?
#
loop_
_entity_poly.entity_id
_entity_poly.type
_entity_poly.pdbx_seq_one_letter_code
_entity_poly.pdbx_strand_id
1 'polypeptide(L)'
;MTPLLFGSAEAPLYGVHHPPQATPQNSGVVVCYPFGQEYMRAHRACRQLSLLLAKKGFHVLRFDYTGTGNSSGDAEDTTITQWKANVGQAIYELKELSDVSSVSLIGLRLGAVFASLASLDRSDVDRLVVWDPVVSGEDYIAALQREIAAERPSTYGPPSGNRELPDGALHYNGFVMPGSLRRSVAGLRLDAQVPTSVGRILQLVSHEDATFARLRDAWRTHPAFRYQFTPAPHDWNFVDNFGGILLPQPAIQGIVAWMAQETP
;
A
#
# COMPACT_ATOMS: atom_id res chain seq x y z
N MET A 1 -5.03 0.42 20.22
CA MET A 1 -4.95 -0.42 19.01
C MET A 1 -5.99 -1.51 19.17
N THR A 2 -6.99 -1.51 18.30
CA THR A 2 -8.17 -2.38 18.41
C THR A 2 -8.38 -3.11 17.08
N PRO A 3 -8.31 -4.44 17.06
CA PRO A 3 -8.67 -5.22 15.87
C PRO A 3 -10.20 -5.19 15.71
N LEU A 4 -10.66 -5.25 14.45
CA LEU A 4 -12.07 -5.26 14.10
C LEU A 4 -12.30 -6.00 12.78
N LEU A 5 -13.54 -6.46 12.60
CA LEU A 5 -14.06 -6.89 11.31
C LEU A 5 -15.07 -5.85 10.85
N PHE A 6 -15.05 -5.50 9.58
CA PHE A 6 -15.92 -4.47 9.00
C PHE A 6 -16.32 -4.79 7.56
N GLY A 7 -17.19 -3.99 7.00
CA GLY A 7 -17.76 -4.21 5.68
C GLY A 7 -18.98 -5.14 5.72
N SER A 8 -19.14 -6.00 4.71
CA SER A 8 -20.28 -6.93 4.65
C SER A 8 -20.12 -8.09 5.64
N ALA A 9 -21.22 -8.54 6.23
CA ALA A 9 -21.21 -9.69 7.15
C ALA A 9 -20.83 -11.01 6.45
N GLU A 10 -21.14 -11.14 5.15
CA GLU A 10 -20.81 -12.32 4.35
C GLU A 10 -19.34 -12.33 3.89
N ALA A 11 -18.73 -11.15 3.76
CA ALA A 11 -17.37 -10.99 3.28
C ALA A 11 -16.63 -9.89 4.10
N PRO A 12 -16.41 -10.11 5.41
CA PRO A 12 -15.81 -9.11 6.27
C PRO A 12 -14.33 -8.90 5.95
N LEU A 13 -13.91 -7.64 6.06
CA LEU A 13 -12.52 -7.26 6.05
C LEU A 13 -11.98 -7.18 7.47
N TYR A 14 -10.75 -7.60 7.65
CA TYR A 14 -10.02 -7.43 8.90
C TYR A 14 -9.24 -6.11 8.91
N GLY A 15 -9.34 -5.38 10.00
CA GLY A 15 -8.60 -4.15 10.20
C GLY A 15 -8.09 -3.98 11.62
N VAL A 16 -7.19 -3.03 11.79
CA VAL A 16 -6.67 -2.62 13.10
C VAL A 16 -6.73 -1.09 13.20
N HIS A 17 -7.62 -0.61 14.05
CA HIS A 17 -7.76 0.80 14.37
C HIS A 17 -6.76 1.22 15.44
N HIS A 18 -6.07 2.32 15.18
CA HIS A 18 -5.19 3.02 16.13
C HIS A 18 -5.86 4.35 16.49
N PRO A 19 -6.46 4.46 17.67
CA PRO A 19 -7.04 5.73 18.12
C PRO A 19 -5.94 6.77 18.36
N PRO A 20 -6.26 8.07 18.27
CA PRO A 20 -5.31 9.14 18.51
C PRO A 20 -4.76 9.10 19.93
N GLN A 21 -3.50 9.44 20.11
CA GLN A 21 -2.80 9.52 21.39
C GLN A 21 -2.43 10.97 21.76
N ALA A 22 -2.96 11.94 21.01
CA ALA A 22 -2.86 13.38 21.25
C ALA A 22 -4.21 14.01 20.90
N THR A 23 -4.32 15.33 20.90
CA THR A 23 -5.52 16.04 20.45
C THR A 23 -5.95 15.51 19.08
N PRO A 24 -7.19 15.01 18.94
CA PRO A 24 -7.64 14.42 17.69
C PRO A 24 -7.61 15.42 16.54
N GLN A 25 -7.12 14.96 15.38
CA GLN A 25 -7.22 15.64 14.10
C GLN A 25 -8.61 15.40 13.49
N ASN A 26 -9.12 16.34 12.71
CA ASN A 26 -10.37 16.17 11.96
C ASN A 26 -10.20 15.35 10.66
N SER A 27 -9.11 14.64 10.52
CA SER A 27 -8.80 13.76 9.39
C SER A 27 -8.30 12.42 9.88
N GLY A 28 -8.87 11.35 9.33
CA GLY A 28 -8.41 9.98 9.56
C GLY A 28 -7.36 9.55 8.54
N VAL A 29 -6.68 8.44 8.79
CA VAL A 29 -5.68 7.88 7.87
C VAL A 29 -5.99 6.41 7.58
N VAL A 30 -6.12 6.04 6.31
CA VAL A 30 -6.18 4.64 5.87
C VAL A 30 -4.82 4.25 5.29
N VAL A 31 -4.25 3.15 5.79
CA VAL A 31 -2.97 2.60 5.30
C VAL A 31 -3.24 1.41 4.40
N CYS A 32 -2.86 1.55 3.14
CA CYS A 32 -3.03 0.58 2.06
C CYS A 32 -1.75 -0.24 1.89
N TYR A 33 -1.82 -1.52 2.21
CA TYR A 33 -0.69 -2.45 2.15
C TYR A 33 -0.29 -2.82 0.72
N PRO A 34 0.98 -3.23 0.52
CA PRO A 34 1.38 -3.94 -0.71
C PRO A 34 0.84 -5.38 -0.73
N PHE A 35 1.16 -6.11 -1.78
CA PHE A 35 0.74 -7.51 -1.97
C PHE A 35 1.87 -8.51 -1.69
N GLY A 36 1.48 -9.72 -1.29
CA GLY A 36 2.37 -10.89 -1.23
C GLY A 36 3.53 -10.74 -0.25
N GLN A 37 4.73 -11.09 -0.68
CA GLN A 37 5.94 -10.98 0.16
C GLN A 37 6.20 -9.54 0.63
N GLU A 38 5.90 -8.54 -0.21
CA GLU A 38 6.01 -7.14 0.18
C GLU A 38 5.12 -6.81 1.39
N TYR A 39 3.90 -7.40 1.48
CA TYR A 39 3.01 -7.25 2.64
C TYR A 39 3.66 -7.76 3.92
N MET A 40 4.21 -8.97 3.89
CA MET A 40 4.87 -9.57 5.07
C MET A 40 6.02 -8.68 5.56
N ARG A 41 6.80 -8.18 4.64
CA ARG A 41 7.97 -7.35 4.93
C ARG A 41 7.59 -5.96 5.42
N ALA A 42 6.52 -5.38 4.86
CA ALA A 42 6.03 -4.05 5.19
C ALA A 42 5.23 -3.97 6.50
N HIS A 43 4.75 -5.10 7.02
CA HIS A 43 3.80 -5.11 8.13
C HIS A 43 4.30 -4.32 9.36
N ARG A 44 5.57 -4.51 9.76
CA ARG A 44 6.16 -3.77 10.88
C ARG A 44 6.35 -2.29 10.59
N ALA A 45 6.76 -1.93 9.37
CA ALA A 45 6.92 -0.54 8.95
C ALA A 45 5.57 0.20 8.96
N CYS A 46 4.52 -0.39 8.39
CA CYS A 46 3.17 0.17 8.41
C CYS A 46 2.59 0.27 9.82
N ARG A 47 2.84 -0.73 10.70
CA ARG A 47 2.45 -0.66 12.11
C ARG A 47 3.15 0.49 12.82
N GLN A 48 4.46 0.66 12.63
CA GLN A 48 5.24 1.76 13.22
C GLN A 48 4.76 3.12 12.73
N LEU A 49 4.53 3.27 11.43
CA LEU A 49 3.96 4.46 10.81
C LEU A 49 2.62 4.82 11.48
N SER A 50 1.72 3.83 11.60
CA SER A 50 0.38 4.03 12.21
C SER A 50 0.46 4.49 13.68
N LEU A 51 1.38 3.91 14.45
CA LEU A 51 1.60 4.32 15.85
C LEU A 51 2.12 5.76 15.95
N LEU A 52 3.01 6.17 15.05
CA LEU A 52 3.55 7.54 15.03
C LEU A 52 2.50 8.55 14.57
N LEU A 53 1.66 8.21 13.60
CA LEU A 53 0.54 9.05 13.19
C LEU A 53 -0.52 9.18 14.29
N ALA A 54 -0.82 8.10 15.00
CA ALA A 54 -1.71 8.15 16.18
C ALA A 54 -1.17 9.08 17.27
N LYS A 55 0.16 9.11 17.49
CA LYS A 55 0.81 10.08 18.39
C LYS A 55 0.73 11.54 17.89
N LYS A 56 0.43 11.75 16.60
CA LYS A 56 0.16 13.08 16.02
C LYS A 56 -1.33 13.44 16.01
N GLY A 57 -2.17 12.63 16.65
CA GLY A 57 -3.60 12.88 16.77
C GLY A 57 -4.47 12.30 15.67
N PHE A 58 -3.92 11.54 14.74
CA PHE A 58 -4.72 10.89 13.70
C PHE A 58 -5.39 9.61 14.21
N HIS A 59 -6.65 9.40 13.83
CA HIS A 59 -7.24 8.08 13.79
C HIS A 59 -6.64 7.31 12.61
N VAL A 60 -6.10 6.11 12.82
CA VAL A 60 -5.46 5.35 11.74
C VAL A 60 -6.07 3.97 11.62
N LEU A 61 -6.50 3.58 10.43
CA LEU A 61 -6.96 2.24 10.10
C LEU A 61 -5.99 1.57 9.13
N ARG A 62 -5.46 0.41 9.53
CA ARG A 62 -4.77 -0.54 8.65
C ARG A 62 -5.70 -1.70 8.40
N PHE A 63 -5.73 -2.25 7.21
CA PHE A 63 -6.63 -3.34 6.88
C PHE A 63 -6.02 -4.32 5.88
N ASP A 64 -6.55 -5.52 5.86
CA ASP A 64 -6.21 -6.55 4.90
C ASP A 64 -7.27 -6.54 3.77
N TYR A 65 -6.84 -6.64 2.52
CA TYR A 65 -7.75 -6.73 1.38
C TYR A 65 -8.46 -8.10 1.35
N THR A 66 -9.59 -8.19 0.65
CA THR A 66 -10.24 -9.47 0.35
C THR A 66 -9.21 -10.47 -0.18
N GLY A 67 -9.23 -11.70 0.34
CA GLY A 67 -8.30 -12.77 -0.04
C GLY A 67 -6.87 -12.59 0.45
N THR A 68 -6.63 -11.66 1.41
CA THR A 68 -5.31 -11.48 2.02
C THR A 68 -5.40 -11.46 3.54
N GLY A 69 -4.33 -11.83 4.21
CA GLY A 69 -4.20 -11.75 5.68
C GLY A 69 -5.33 -12.45 6.44
N ASN A 70 -6.08 -11.69 7.23
CA ASN A 70 -7.22 -12.18 8.03
C ASN A 70 -8.59 -11.75 7.47
N SER A 71 -8.63 -11.11 6.31
CA SER A 71 -9.88 -10.78 5.61
C SER A 71 -10.46 -12.01 4.93
N SER A 72 -11.77 -11.99 4.67
CA SER A 72 -12.48 -13.05 3.97
C SER A 72 -12.07 -13.20 2.51
N GLY A 73 -12.47 -14.32 1.90
CA GLY A 73 -12.22 -14.66 0.50
C GLY A 73 -10.87 -15.33 0.28
N ASP A 74 -10.70 -15.86 -0.92
CA ASP A 74 -9.47 -16.50 -1.34
C ASP A 74 -8.68 -15.63 -2.31
N ALA A 75 -7.36 -15.81 -2.36
CA ALA A 75 -6.49 -15.06 -3.27
C ALA A 75 -6.88 -15.25 -4.74
N GLU A 76 -7.46 -16.41 -5.10
CA GLU A 76 -7.87 -16.76 -6.45
C GLU A 76 -9.04 -15.91 -6.97
N ASP A 77 -9.89 -15.39 -6.07
CA ASP A 77 -11.07 -14.59 -6.41
C ASP A 77 -10.78 -13.08 -6.40
N THR A 78 -9.54 -12.69 -6.14
CA THR A 78 -9.20 -11.27 -5.98
C THR A 78 -9.10 -10.53 -7.31
N THR A 79 -9.59 -9.30 -7.31
CA THR A 79 -9.49 -8.37 -8.45
C THR A 79 -9.06 -6.99 -7.99
N ILE A 80 -8.49 -6.20 -8.91
CA ILE A 80 -8.15 -4.79 -8.66
C ILE A 80 -9.41 -3.99 -8.29
N THR A 81 -10.53 -4.26 -8.95
CA THR A 81 -11.81 -3.59 -8.66
C THR A 81 -12.25 -3.86 -7.23
N GLN A 82 -12.14 -5.12 -6.78
CA GLN A 82 -12.46 -5.49 -5.40
C GLN A 82 -11.54 -4.78 -4.40
N TRP A 83 -10.23 -4.77 -4.65
CA TRP A 83 -9.29 -4.11 -3.75
C TRP A 83 -9.46 -2.59 -3.71
N LYS A 84 -9.78 -1.94 -4.86
CA LYS A 84 -10.21 -0.52 -4.88
C LYS A 84 -11.46 -0.31 -4.01
N ALA A 85 -12.46 -1.20 -4.12
CA ALA A 85 -13.67 -1.14 -3.30
C ALA A 85 -13.38 -1.35 -1.81
N ASN A 86 -12.42 -2.23 -1.46
CA ASN A 86 -12.01 -2.44 -0.07
C ASN A 86 -11.38 -1.17 0.55
N VAL A 87 -10.61 -0.38 -0.22
CA VAL A 87 -10.14 0.94 0.25
C VAL A 87 -11.34 1.85 0.56
N GLY A 88 -12.36 1.86 -0.30
CA GLY A 88 -13.60 2.61 -0.06
C GLY A 88 -14.33 2.17 1.21
N GLN A 89 -14.42 0.87 1.47
CA GLN A 89 -14.98 0.31 2.71
C GLN A 89 -14.18 0.71 3.94
N ALA A 90 -12.84 0.68 3.85
CA ALA A 90 -11.97 1.10 4.95
C ALA A 90 -12.09 2.60 5.26
N ILE A 91 -12.29 3.44 4.24
CA ILE A 91 -12.57 4.87 4.41
C ILE A 91 -13.90 5.06 5.15
N TYR A 92 -14.94 4.36 4.70
CA TYR A 92 -16.26 4.44 5.32
C TYR A 92 -16.20 4.02 6.81
N GLU A 93 -15.62 2.85 7.09
CA GLU A 93 -15.46 2.33 8.44
C GLU A 93 -14.69 3.29 9.34
N LEU A 94 -13.59 3.86 8.86
CA LEU A 94 -12.80 4.80 9.65
C LEU A 94 -13.62 6.05 10.02
N LYS A 95 -14.44 6.56 9.10
CA LYS A 95 -15.30 7.71 9.35
C LYS A 95 -16.39 7.39 10.38
N GLU A 96 -17.01 6.21 10.30
CA GLU A 96 -18.00 5.74 11.29
C GLU A 96 -17.38 5.57 12.69
N LEU A 97 -16.13 5.07 12.76
CA LEU A 97 -15.43 4.85 14.03
C LEU A 97 -14.94 6.13 14.72
N SER A 98 -14.74 7.21 13.97
CA SER A 98 -13.96 8.35 14.46
C SER A 98 -14.60 9.72 14.22
N ASP A 99 -15.73 9.78 13.56
CA ASP A 99 -16.47 11.03 13.25
C ASP A 99 -15.61 12.09 12.52
N VAL A 100 -14.59 11.64 11.76
CA VAL A 100 -13.74 12.54 10.98
C VAL A 100 -14.43 12.96 9.67
N SER A 101 -14.27 14.21 9.27
CA SER A 101 -14.89 14.72 8.04
C SER A 101 -14.12 14.36 6.77
N SER A 102 -12.80 14.20 6.87
CA SER A 102 -11.92 13.88 5.75
C SER A 102 -11.00 12.70 6.08
N VAL A 103 -10.41 12.13 5.05
CA VAL A 103 -9.43 11.04 5.21
C VAL A 103 -8.17 11.31 4.39
N SER A 104 -7.09 10.74 4.85
CA SER A 104 -5.82 10.68 4.13
C SER A 104 -5.53 9.22 3.77
N LEU A 105 -4.97 8.98 2.58
CA LEU A 105 -4.59 7.64 2.15
C LEU A 105 -3.06 7.55 2.09
N ILE A 106 -2.51 6.49 2.66
CA ILE A 106 -1.08 6.18 2.56
C ILE A 106 -0.96 4.79 1.96
N GLY A 107 -0.39 4.71 0.76
CA GLY A 107 -0.17 3.45 0.07
C GLY A 107 1.31 3.17 -0.16
N LEU A 108 1.71 1.92 0.04
CA LEU A 108 3.05 1.40 -0.22
C LEU A 108 3.02 0.44 -1.41
N ARG A 109 3.91 0.59 -2.37
CA ARG A 109 4.04 -0.27 -3.55
C ARG A 109 2.71 -0.38 -4.32
N LEU A 110 2.14 -1.59 -4.49
CA LEU A 110 0.79 -1.78 -5.09
C LEU A 110 -0.31 -1.11 -4.26
N GLY A 111 -0.16 -1.02 -2.94
CA GLY A 111 -1.09 -0.29 -2.09
C GLY A 111 -1.20 1.21 -2.47
N ALA A 112 -0.12 1.80 -3.00
CA ALA A 112 -0.15 3.17 -3.50
C ALA A 112 -1.04 3.30 -4.76
N VAL A 113 -1.07 2.28 -5.61
CA VAL A 113 -1.95 2.23 -6.78
C VAL A 113 -3.42 2.18 -6.34
N PHE A 114 -3.75 1.28 -5.41
CA PHE A 114 -5.13 1.14 -4.92
C PHE A 114 -5.62 2.38 -4.18
N ALA A 115 -4.76 3.00 -3.35
CA ALA A 115 -5.05 4.27 -2.69
C ALA A 115 -5.32 5.38 -3.72
N SER A 116 -4.47 5.49 -4.76
CA SER A 116 -4.66 6.46 -5.83
C SER A 116 -5.95 6.22 -6.61
N LEU A 117 -6.20 4.97 -7.06
CA LEU A 117 -7.43 4.63 -7.79
C LEU A 117 -8.70 4.88 -6.96
N ALA A 118 -8.66 4.65 -5.65
CA ALA A 118 -9.78 4.92 -4.77
C ALA A 118 -10.01 6.42 -4.55
N SER A 119 -8.98 7.25 -4.68
CA SER A 119 -9.10 8.70 -4.50
C SER A 119 -9.65 9.44 -5.71
N LEU A 120 -9.60 8.85 -6.93
CA LEU A 120 -9.98 9.54 -8.17
C LEU A 120 -11.43 10.05 -8.20
N ASP A 121 -12.34 9.28 -7.63
CA ASP A 121 -13.79 9.55 -7.65
C ASP A 121 -14.30 10.11 -6.30
N ARG A 122 -13.39 10.68 -5.48
CA ARG A 122 -13.71 11.13 -4.12
C ARG A 122 -13.27 12.57 -3.87
N SER A 123 -14.10 13.32 -3.16
CA SER A 123 -13.81 14.70 -2.72
C SER A 123 -13.46 14.79 -1.23
N ASP A 124 -13.55 13.69 -0.48
CA ASP A 124 -13.27 13.63 0.96
C ASP A 124 -11.84 13.11 1.28
N VAL A 125 -11.00 12.96 0.26
CA VAL A 125 -9.58 12.62 0.43
C VAL A 125 -8.75 13.90 0.51
N ASP A 126 -8.27 14.23 1.72
CA ASP A 126 -7.45 15.41 1.97
C ASP A 126 -6.00 15.22 1.50
N ARG A 127 -5.39 14.06 1.82
CA ARG A 127 -3.99 13.78 1.48
C ARG A 127 -3.83 12.39 0.89
N LEU A 128 -2.94 12.29 -0.09
CA LEU A 128 -2.48 11.02 -0.67
C LEU A 128 -0.96 10.92 -0.55
N VAL A 129 -0.49 9.87 0.09
CA VAL A 129 0.93 9.51 0.10
C VAL A 129 1.13 8.25 -0.73
N VAL A 130 1.97 8.33 -1.76
CA VAL A 130 2.43 7.20 -2.55
C VAL A 130 3.89 6.92 -2.19
N TRP A 131 4.12 5.82 -1.46
CA TRP A 131 5.42 5.44 -0.94
C TRP A 131 6.01 4.31 -1.79
N ASP A 132 7.19 4.52 -2.40
CA ASP A 132 7.83 3.59 -3.33
C ASP A 132 6.83 2.95 -4.32
N PRO A 133 5.98 3.73 -5.00
CA PRO A 133 4.81 3.21 -5.70
C PRO A 133 5.18 2.31 -6.88
N VAL A 134 4.36 1.31 -7.15
CA VAL A 134 4.36 0.62 -8.45
C VAL A 134 3.79 1.58 -9.49
N VAL A 135 4.63 2.14 -10.35
CA VAL A 135 4.22 3.10 -11.39
C VAL A 135 3.73 2.38 -12.64
N SER A 136 4.41 1.29 -13.03
CA SER A 136 4.08 0.44 -14.17
C SER A 136 3.84 -0.98 -13.66
N GLY A 137 2.64 -1.48 -13.86
CA GLY A 137 2.31 -2.86 -13.51
C GLY A 137 3.07 -3.88 -14.35
N GLU A 138 3.33 -3.56 -15.63
CA GLU A 138 4.14 -4.39 -16.52
C GLU A 138 5.57 -4.57 -15.97
N ASP A 139 6.23 -3.45 -15.60
CA ASP A 139 7.58 -3.48 -15.04
C ASP A 139 7.61 -4.25 -13.71
N TYR A 140 6.56 -4.11 -12.89
CA TYR A 140 6.41 -4.83 -11.63
C TYR A 140 6.31 -6.34 -11.85
N ILE A 141 5.45 -6.80 -12.76
CA ILE A 141 5.31 -8.23 -13.10
C ILE A 141 6.61 -8.76 -13.69
N ALA A 142 7.25 -8.01 -14.61
CA ALA A 142 8.53 -8.41 -15.19
C ALA A 142 9.64 -8.53 -14.12
N ALA A 143 9.62 -7.67 -13.08
CA ALA A 143 10.55 -7.79 -11.96
C ALA A 143 10.31 -9.08 -11.16
N LEU A 144 9.07 -9.39 -10.81
CA LEU A 144 8.72 -10.66 -10.11
C LEU A 144 9.13 -11.88 -10.93
N GLN A 145 8.89 -11.88 -12.24
CA GLN A 145 9.30 -12.99 -13.11
C GLN A 145 10.82 -13.16 -13.17
N ARG A 146 11.57 -12.07 -13.20
CA ARG A 146 13.05 -12.11 -13.16
C ARG A 146 13.55 -12.69 -11.84
N GLU A 147 12.94 -12.33 -10.71
CA GLU A 147 13.29 -12.88 -9.41
C GLU A 147 12.98 -14.38 -9.34
N ILE A 148 11.81 -14.82 -9.85
CA ILE A 148 11.45 -16.24 -9.96
C ILE A 148 12.49 -17.00 -10.80
N ALA A 149 12.89 -16.44 -11.94
CA ALA A 149 13.86 -17.09 -12.84
C ALA A 149 15.29 -17.10 -12.30
N ALA A 150 15.65 -16.11 -11.48
CA ALA A 150 16.98 -15.99 -10.88
C ALA A 150 17.15 -16.81 -9.60
N GLU A 151 16.08 -17.43 -9.11
CA GLU A 151 16.12 -18.18 -7.88
C GLU A 151 17.13 -19.33 -7.93
N ARG A 152 18.03 -19.34 -6.94
CA ARG A 152 18.98 -20.41 -6.77
C ARG A 152 18.44 -21.44 -5.76
N PRO A 153 18.69 -22.75 -5.98
CA PRO A 153 18.35 -23.76 -4.98
C PRO A 153 18.92 -23.36 -3.61
N SER A 154 18.07 -23.35 -2.61
CA SER A 154 18.53 -23.13 -1.23
C SER A 154 19.50 -24.20 -0.80
N THR A 155 20.65 -23.83 -0.24
CA THR A 155 21.62 -24.79 0.32
C THR A 155 21.08 -25.42 1.63
N TYR A 156 20.10 -24.78 2.27
CA TYR A 156 19.58 -25.14 3.59
C TYR A 156 18.04 -25.15 3.68
N GLY A 157 17.36 -25.69 2.69
CA GLY A 157 15.91 -25.82 2.74
C GLY A 157 15.30 -26.35 1.44
N PRO A 158 14.02 -26.73 1.46
CA PRO A 158 13.34 -27.11 0.24
C PRO A 158 13.30 -25.90 -0.72
N PRO A 159 13.23 -26.13 -2.05
CA PRO A 159 13.03 -25.06 -3.02
C PRO A 159 11.83 -24.21 -2.60
N SER A 160 11.88 -22.90 -2.80
CA SER A 160 10.77 -21.98 -2.46
C SER A 160 9.48 -22.31 -3.21
N GLY A 161 9.57 -23.09 -4.28
CA GLY A 161 8.46 -23.41 -5.18
C GLY A 161 8.04 -22.23 -6.07
N ASN A 162 8.87 -21.20 -6.14
CA ASN A 162 8.63 -20.05 -7.01
C ASN A 162 8.58 -20.49 -8.48
N ARG A 163 7.47 -20.25 -9.15
CA ARG A 163 7.27 -20.63 -10.55
C ARG A 163 6.09 -19.88 -11.17
N GLU A 164 6.10 -19.83 -12.48
CA GLU A 164 4.89 -19.54 -13.26
C GLU A 164 4.09 -20.82 -13.48
N LEU A 165 2.77 -20.76 -13.24
CA LEU A 165 1.86 -21.87 -13.42
C LEU A 165 1.27 -21.86 -14.85
N PRO A 166 0.76 -23.02 -15.36
CA PRO A 166 0.23 -23.11 -16.73
C PRO A 166 -0.93 -22.15 -17.05
N ASP A 167 -1.73 -21.75 -16.04
CA ASP A 167 -2.82 -20.77 -16.15
C ASP A 167 -2.33 -19.31 -16.13
N GLY A 168 -1.01 -19.11 -16.07
CA GLY A 168 -0.35 -17.81 -16.00
C GLY A 168 -0.32 -17.20 -14.61
N ALA A 169 -0.71 -17.93 -13.55
CA ALA A 169 -0.52 -17.48 -12.19
C ALA A 169 0.97 -17.51 -11.81
N LEU A 170 1.37 -16.60 -10.92
CA LEU A 170 2.73 -16.57 -10.34
C LEU A 170 2.66 -17.09 -8.91
N HIS A 171 3.42 -18.15 -8.64
CA HIS A 171 3.70 -18.59 -7.28
C HIS A 171 5.05 -18.01 -6.85
N TYR A 172 5.02 -17.13 -5.84
CA TYR A 172 6.20 -16.37 -5.42
C TYR A 172 6.25 -16.25 -3.89
N ASN A 173 7.28 -16.79 -3.28
CA ASN A 173 7.54 -16.75 -1.83
C ASN A 173 6.33 -17.17 -0.97
N GLY A 174 5.62 -18.22 -1.39
CA GLY A 174 4.44 -18.73 -0.68
C GLY A 174 3.12 -18.01 -1.02
N PHE A 175 3.15 -16.99 -1.86
CA PHE A 175 1.97 -16.26 -2.32
C PHE A 175 1.63 -16.66 -3.76
N VAL A 176 0.33 -16.72 -4.05
CA VAL A 176 -0.17 -16.94 -5.39
C VAL A 176 -0.79 -15.66 -5.92
N MET A 177 -0.30 -15.19 -7.07
CA MET A 177 -0.95 -14.15 -7.85
C MET A 177 -1.68 -14.84 -9.01
N PRO A 178 -3.02 -14.92 -8.97
CA PRO A 178 -3.79 -15.54 -10.04
C PRO A 178 -3.52 -14.92 -11.40
N GLY A 179 -3.63 -15.70 -12.48
CA GLY A 179 -3.36 -15.20 -13.82
C GLY A 179 -4.28 -14.04 -14.25
N SER A 180 -5.51 -13.99 -13.75
CA SER A 180 -6.45 -12.87 -13.94
C SER A 180 -5.96 -11.60 -13.25
N LEU A 181 -5.56 -11.71 -11.99
CA LEU A 181 -5.00 -10.59 -11.21
C LEU A 181 -3.70 -10.10 -11.83
N ARG A 182 -2.79 -11.02 -12.20
CA ARG A 182 -1.52 -10.70 -12.87
C ARG A 182 -1.74 -9.85 -14.14
N ARG A 183 -2.67 -10.28 -15.02
CA ARG A 183 -2.99 -9.52 -16.24
C ARG A 183 -3.54 -8.15 -15.93
N SER A 184 -4.41 -8.05 -14.94
CA SER A 184 -4.99 -6.77 -14.50
C SER A 184 -3.92 -5.85 -13.90
N VAL A 185 -3.00 -6.40 -13.07
CA VAL A 185 -1.87 -5.65 -12.50
C VAL A 185 -0.93 -5.18 -13.60
N ALA A 186 -0.60 -6.04 -14.59
CA ALA A 186 0.26 -5.66 -15.71
C ALA A 186 -0.27 -4.46 -16.51
N GLY A 187 -1.59 -4.31 -16.60
CA GLY A 187 -2.24 -3.17 -17.27
C GLY A 187 -2.24 -1.85 -16.47
N LEU A 188 -1.79 -1.86 -15.22
CA LEU A 188 -1.82 -0.65 -14.38
C LEU A 188 -0.73 0.36 -14.78
N ARG A 189 -1.14 1.62 -14.83
CA ARG A 189 -0.26 2.77 -15.08
C ARG A 189 -0.64 3.90 -14.13
N LEU A 190 0.12 4.03 -13.04
CA LEU A 190 -0.14 5.06 -12.03
C LEU A 190 0.10 6.47 -12.58
N ASP A 191 1.02 6.62 -13.52
CA ASP A 191 1.35 7.87 -14.19
C ASP A 191 0.32 8.32 -15.25
N ALA A 192 -0.67 7.47 -15.56
CA ALA A 192 -1.68 7.80 -16.58
C ALA A 192 -2.74 8.81 -16.11
N GLN A 193 -2.96 8.94 -14.80
CA GLN A 193 -4.00 9.82 -14.26
C GLN A 193 -3.55 10.52 -13.00
N VAL A 194 -3.75 11.83 -12.94
CA VAL A 194 -3.46 12.65 -11.75
C VAL A 194 -4.70 12.68 -10.86
N PRO A 195 -4.60 12.39 -9.55
CA PRO A 195 -5.72 12.49 -8.62
C PRO A 195 -6.05 13.95 -8.27
N THR A 196 -6.67 14.67 -9.19
CA THR A 196 -6.90 16.12 -9.09
C THR A 196 -7.88 16.53 -8.00
N SER A 197 -8.72 15.63 -7.51
CA SER A 197 -9.65 15.86 -6.40
C SER A 197 -9.00 15.80 -5.01
N VAL A 198 -7.79 15.26 -4.91
CA VAL A 198 -7.05 15.16 -3.65
C VAL A 198 -6.48 16.54 -3.28
N GLY A 199 -6.59 16.93 -2.01
CA GLY A 199 -6.10 18.22 -1.54
C GLY A 199 -4.57 18.36 -1.65
N ARG A 200 -3.79 17.36 -1.20
CA ARG A 200 -2.32 17.35 -1.22
C ARG A 200 -1.78 15.97 -1.55
N ILE A 201 -0.71 15.91 -2.35
CA ILE A 201 -0.07 14.65 -2.75
C ILE A 201 1.40 14.65 -2.39
N LEU A 202 1.86 13.57 -1.75
CA LEU A 202 3.27 13.27 -1.53
C LEU A 202 3.67 12.01 -2.30
N GLN A 203 4.61 12.12 -3.20
CA GLN A 203 5.38 10.98 -3.71
C GLN A 203 6.68 10.90 -2.90
N LEU A 204 6.77 9.93 -1.99
CA LEU A 204 7.99 9.64 -1.24
C LEU A 204 8.65 8.39 -1.81
N VAL A 205 9.94 8.48 -2.13
CA VAL A 205 10.71 7.38 -2.71
C VAL A 205 12.01 7.16 -1.94
N SER A 206 12.33 5.88 -1.71
CA SER A 206 13.48 5.45 -0.90
C SER A 206 14.73 5.17 -1.72
N HIS A 207 14.61 5.06 -3.04
CA HIS A 207 15.69 4.82 -3.98
C HIS A 207 15.42 5.53 -5.31
N GLU A 208 16.41 5.59 -6.16
CA GLU A 208 16.25 6.14 -7.51
C GLU A 208 15.71 5.07 -8.47
N ASP A 209 14.70 5.44 -9.24
CA ASP A 209 14.11 4.63 -10.30
C ASP A 209 13.53 5.55 -11.39
N ALA A 210 13.74 5.20 -12.64
CA ALA A 210 13.26 5.98 -13.77
C ALA A 210 11.73 6.09 -13.81
N THR A 211 11.02 5.09 -13.29
CA THR A 211 9.55 5.11 -13.21
C THR A 211 9.06 6.15 -12.20
N PHE A 212 9.79 6.36 -11.10
CA PHE A 212 9.47 7.40 -10.12
C PHE A 212 9.62 8.81 -10.69
N ALA A 213 10.66 9.02 -11.51
CA ALA A 213 10.84 10.29 -12.21
C ALA A 213 9.71 10.54 -13.20
N ARG A 214 9.26 9.52 -13.93
CA ARG A 214 8.13 9.58 -14.85
C ARG A 214 6.82 9.93 -14.12
N LEU A 215 6.54 9.31 -12.98
CA LEU A 215 5.38 9.62 -12.14
C LEU A 215 5.45 11.06 -11.63
N ARG A 216 6.60 11.49 -11.10
CA ARG A 216 6.82 12.87 -10.65
C ARG A 216 6.50 13.87 -11.77
N ASP A 217 7.00 13.62 -12.98
CA ASP A 217 6.81 14.53 -14.11
C ASP A 217 5.35 14.55 -14.59
N ALA A 218 4.63 13.43 -14.51
CA ALA A 218 3.20 13.37 -14.79
C ALA A 218 2.36 14.11 -13.75
N TRP A 219 2.69 13.96 -12.46
CA TRP A 219 1.86 14.51 -11.37
C TRP A 219 2.24 15.92 -10.93
N ARG A 220 3.36 16.48 -11.40
CA ARG A 220 3.77 17.86 -11.08
C ARG A 220 2.76 18.93 -11.51
N THR A 221 1.78 18.60 -12.33
CA THR A 221 0.68 19.48 -12.71
C THR A 221 -0.32 19.69 -11.57
N HIS A 222 -0.34 18.82 -10.57
CA HIS A 222 -1.18 19.01 -9.39
C HIS A 222 -0.58 20.12 -8.49
N PRO A 223 -1.36 21.15 -8.11
CA PRO A 223 -0.84 22.37 -7.47
C PRO A 223 -0.18 22.10 -6.10
N ALA A 224 -0.64 21.08 -5.38
CA ALA A 224 -0.11 20.69 -4.07
C ALA A 224 0.63 19.33 -4.11
N PHE A 225 1.21 18.99 -5.25
CA PHE A 225 2.08 17.82 -5.38
C PHE A 225 3.48 18.10 -4.82
N ARG A 226 4.00 17.15 -4.05
CA ARG A 226 5.37 17.17 -3.54
C ARG A 226 6.07 15.86 -3.84
N TYR A 227 7.28 15.95 -4.38
CA TYR A 227 8.21 14.84 -4.50
C TYR A 227 9.25 14.91 -3.38
N GLN A 228 9.51 13.79 -2.73
CA GLN A 228 10.53 13.68 -1.68
C GLN A 228 11.36 12.42 -1.88
N PHE A 229 12.66 12.58 -2.12
CA PHE A 229 13.62 11.51 -2.09
C PHE A 229 14.16 11.35 -0.67
N THR A 230 14.04 10.16 -0.10
CA THR A 230 14.48 9.86 1.27
C THR A 230 15.16 8.50 1.27
N PRO A 231 16.49 8.46 1.08
CA PRO A 231 17.23 7.19 1.05
C PRO A 231 16.93 6.33 2.27
N ALA A 232 16.45 5.11 2.02
CA ALA A 232 16.07 4.17 3.07
C ALA A 232 16.14 2.73 2.54
N PRO A 233 16.24 1.70 3.40
CA PRO A 233 16.09 0.32 2.99
C PRO A 233 14.75 0.10 2.27
N HIS A 234 14.78 -0.58 1.11
CA HIS A 234 13.63 -0.74 0.21
C HIS A 234 13.50 -2.14 -0.41
N ASP A 235 14.20 -3.10 0.11
CA ASP A 235 14.16 -4.50 -0.38
C ASP A 235 12.87 -5.20 0.05
N TRP A 236 11.73 -4.72 -0.48
CA TRP A 236 10.40 -5.17 -0.08
C TRP A 236 10.11 -6.63 -0.42
N ASN A 237 10.71 -7.17 -1.48
CA ASN A 237 10.54 -8.57 -1.91
C ASN A 237 11.57 -9.53 -1.32
N PHE A 238 12.60 -9.02 -0.65
CA PHE A 238 13.67 -9.87 -0.13
C PHE A 238 13.16 -10.82 0.96
N VAL A 239 13.52 -12.11 0.83
CA VAL A 239 13.28 -13.12 1.87
C VAL A 239 14.55 -13.28 2.68
N ASP A 240 14.50 -12.86 3.93
CA ASP A 240 15.59 -13.04 4.88
C ASP A 240 15.37 -14.32 5.71
N ASN A 241 16.23 -15.31 5.52
CA ASN A 241 16.20 -16.55 6.29
C ASN A 241 16.49 -16.36 7.78
N PHE A 242 17.02 -15.20 8.16
CA PHE A 242 17.36 -14.87 9.56
C PHE A 242 16.32 -13.95 10.22
N GLY A 243 15.21 -13.66 9.56
CA GLY A 243 14.13 -12.83 10.12
C GLY A 243 14.47 -11.34 10.22
N GLY A 244 15.35 -10.84 9.35
CA GLY A 244 15.72 -9.44 9.28
C GLY A 244 14.50 -8.53 9.09
N ILE A 245 14.43 -7.47 9.90
CA ILE A 245 13.32 -6.53 9.90
C ILE A 245 13.63 -5.41 8.93
N LEU A 246 12.75 -5.18 7.95
CA LEU A 246 12.79 -3.98 7.14
C LEU A 246 12.03 -2.86 7.84
N LEU A 247 12.76 -1.88 8.36
CA LEU A 247 12.19 -0.72 9.04
C LEU A 247 12.84 0.57 8.53
N PRO A 248 12.35 1.14 7.42
CA PRO A 248 12.90 2.33 6.79
C PRO A 248 12.54 3.60 7.57
N GLN A 249 13.18 3.80 8.70
CA GLN A 249 12.91 4.91 9.63
C GLN A 249 12.94 6.30 8.96
N PRO A 250 13.90 6.63 8.06
CA PRO A 250 13.89 7.95 7.41
C PRO A 250 12.61 8.19 6.59
N ALA A 251 12.14 7.19 5.85
CA ALA A 251 10.92 7.29 5.06
C ALA A 251 9.68 7.45 5.96
N ILE A 252 9.57 6.63 7.03
CA ILE A 252 8.48 6.71 8.01
C ILE A 252 8.44 8.10 8.64
N GLN A 253 9.58 8.65 9.08
CA GLN A 253 9.64 9.97 9.68
C GLN A 253 9.30 11.08 8.66
N GLY A 254 9.75 10.93 7.41
CA GLY A 254 9.39 11.84 6.33
C GLY A 254 7.88 11.91 6.08
N ILE A 255 7.21 10.75 6.05
CA ILE A 255 5.75 10.68 5.91
C ILE A 255 5.07 11.33 7.11
N VAL A 256 5.46 10.97 8.34
CA VAL A 256 4.87 11.53 9.57
C VAL A 256 5.05 13.04 9.64
N ALA A 257 6.23 13.56 9.29
CA ALA A 257 6.50 15.00 9.29
C ALA A 257 5.65 15.73 8.25
N TRP A 258 5.46 15.16 7.04
CA TRP A 258 4.62 15.74 6.01
C TRP A 258 3.13 15.72 6.39
N MET A 259 2.66 14.61 6.97
CA MET A 259 1.29 14.45 7.44
C MET A 259 0.94 15.43 8.58
N ALA A 260 1.90 15.75 9.44
CA ALA A 260 1.70 16.67 10.57
C ALA A 260 1.74 18.16 10.18
N GLN A 261 2.03 18.52 8.93
CA GLN A 261 1.98 19.90 8.46
C GLN A 261 0.52 20.34 8.36
N GLU A 262 0.22 21.50 8.93
CA GLU A 262 -1.10 22.11 8.76
C GLU A 262 -1.38 22.38 7.27
N THR A 263 -2.64 22.22 6.89
CA THR A 263 -3.10 22.66 5.57
C THR A 263 -3.17 24.18 5.60
N PRO A 264 -2.49 24.90 4.67
CA PRO A 264 -2.51 26.37 4.64
C PRO A 264 -3.89 26.93 4.41
#